data_ece3ee16c03695b23c6667b6fd876002
#
_entry.id   ece3ee16c03695b23c6667b6fd876002
#
_cell.length_a   1.000
_cell.length_b   1.000
_cell.length_c   1.000
_cell.angle_alpha   90.00
_cell.angle_beta   90.00
_cell.angle_gamma   90.00
#
_symmetry.space_group_name_H-M   'P 1'
#
loop_
_entity.id
_entity.type
_entity.pdbx_description
1 polymer ?
#
loop_
_entity_poly.entity_id
_entity_poly.type
_entity_poly.pdbx_seq_one_letter_code
_entity_poly.pdbx_strand_id
1 'polypeptide(L)'
;MADAVTTQTIQDGQRTAIMKFTNLSDNTGETAVVKVNVSDLEVQDGTGAACTTVTVQSIQFVTYGMAVQIDLDATANVLLATLPQDYSDTLDFSAYGVSNNAGTGVTGDILFTTIGHAAADSYMVVITMTKNYG
;
A
#
# COMPACT_ATOMS: atom_id res chain seq x y z
N MET A 1 19.75 -3.82 -12.33
CA MET A 1 19.65 -3.21 -11.01
C MET A 1 18.20 -2.95 -10.69
N ALA A 2 17.85 -2.98 -9.46
CA ALA A 2 16.48 -2.69 -8.99
C ALA A 2 16.54 -1.58 -7.94
N ASP A 3 15.42 -0.87 -7.78
CA ASP A 3 15.30 0.11 -6.71
C ASP A 3 15.60 -0.54 -5.35
N ALA A 4 16.21 0.23 -4.44
CA ALA A 4 16.42 -0.23 -3.07
C ALA A 4 15.13 0.00 -2.29
N VAL A 5 14.38 -1.07 -2.04
CA VAL A 5 13.08 -1.00 -1.39
C VAL A 5 13.12 -1.70 -0.04
N THR A 6 12.36 -1.16 0.91
CA THR A 6 12.15 -1.81 2.21
C THR A 6 10.68 -1.82 2.56
N THR A 7 10.28 -2.84 3.31
CA THR A 7 8.95 -2.96 3.88
C THR A 7 9.10 -3.24 5.36
N GLN A 8 8.46 -2.45 6.19
CA GLN A 8 8.48 -2.63 7.63
C GLN A 8 7.06 -2.76 8.14
N THR A 9 6.74 -3.87 8.79
CA THR A 9 5.47 -4.02 9.47
C THR A 9 5.61 -3.38 10.85
N ILE A 10 4.95 -2.24 11.03
CA ILE A 10 5.00 -1.52 12.30
C ILE A 10 4.06 -2.16 13.31
N GLN A 11 2.87 -2.54 12.84
CA GLN A 11 1.86 -3.19 13.67
C GLN A 11 1.07 -4.17 12.81
N ASP A 12 0.85 -5.38 13.32
CA ASP A 12 -0.02 -6.37 12.69
C ASP A 12 -0.83 -7.02 13.79
N GLY A 13 -1.84 -6.31 14.26
CA GLY A 13 -2.74 -6.78 15.31
C GLY A 13 -3.94 -7.51 14.73
N GLN A 14 -4.91 -7.81 15.58
CA GLN A 14 -6.11 -8.53 15.18
C GLN A 14 -7.03 -7.69 14.31
N ARG A 15 -6.98 -6.37 14.44
CA ARG A 15 -7.86 -5.46 13.71
C ARG A 15 -7.10 -4.49 12.81
N THR A 16 -5.96 -4.01 13.25
CA THR A 16 -5.22 -2.94 12.58
C THR A 16 -3.87 -3.43 12.11
N ALA A 17 -3.52 -3.09 10.87
CA ALA A 17 -2.19 -3.28 10.33
C ALA A 17 -1.62 -1.92 9.91
N ILE A 18 -0.37 -1.66 10.28
CA ILE A 18 0.35 -0.44 9.88
C ILE A 18 1.66 -0.87 9.26
N MET A 19 1.88 -0.45 8.01
CA MET A 19 3.07 -0.84 7.26
C MET A 19 3.74 0.39 6.67
N LYS A 20 5.07 0.37 6.68
CA LYS A 20 5.89 1.44 6.12
C LYS A 20 6.69 0.90 4.95
N PHE A 21 6.69 1.64 3.86
CA PHE A 21 7.39 1.29 2.63
C PHE A 21 8.35 2.41 2.24
N THR A 22 9.56 2.06 1.87
CA THR A 22 10.55 3.02 1.38
C THR A 22 11.15 2.56 0.06
N ASN A 23 11.58 3.52 -0.74
CA ASN A 23 12.22 3.25 -2.02
C ASN A 23 13.29 4.32 -2.27
N LEU A 24 14.49 3.87 -2.65
CA LEU A 24 15.51 4.75 -3.22
C LEU A 24 15.73 4.26 -4.65
N SER A 25 15.34 5.07 -5.62
CA SER A 25 15.30 4.66 -7.02
C SER A 25 16.69 4.61 -7.64
N ASP A 26 16.95 3.58 -8.43
CA ASP A 26 18.12 3.50 -9.31
C ASP A 26 17.74 3.75 -10.79
N ASN A 27 16.58 4.36 -11.01
CA ASN A 27 15.97 4.62 -12.32
C ASN A 27 15.21 3.41 -12.91
N THR A 28 15.13 2.29 -12.21
CA THR A 28 14.35 1.15 -12.67
C THR A 28 12.85 1.37 -12.46
N GLY A 29 12.47 1.89 -11.27
CA GLY A 29 11.09 2.13 -10.91
C GLY A 29 10.33 0.85 -10.55
N GLU A 30 9.06 1.04 -10.26
CA GLU A 30 8.14 -0.05 -9.91
C GLU A 30 6.88 0.07 -10.75
N THR A 31 6.33 -1.07 -11.19
CA THR A 31 5.08 -1.12 -11.94
C THR A 31 4.21 -2.21 -11.32
N ALA A 32 3.09 -1.80 -10.72
CA ALA A 32 2.12 -2.70 -10.09
C ALA A 32 2.77 -3.72 -9.15
N VAL A 33 3.72 -3.26 -8.33
CA VAL A 33 4.43 -4.13 -7.38
C VAL A 33 3.58 -4.31 -6.13
N VAL A 34 3.37 -5.56 -5.72
CA VAL A 34 2.62 -5.86 -4.49
C VAL A 34 3.42 -5.37 -3.29
N LYS A 35 2.86 -4.43 -2.54
CA LYS A 35 3.46 -3.90 -1.31
C LYS A 35 2.75 -4.43 -0.06
N VAL A 36 1.42 -4.51 -0.10
CA VAL A 36 0.65 -5.15 0.97
C VAL A 36 0.13 -6.46 0.42
N ASN A 37 0.66 -7.57 0.95
CA ASN A 37 0.18 -8.90 0.63
C ASN A 37 -0.61 -9.38 1.85
N VAL A 38 -1.94 -9.44 1.73
CA VAL A 38 -2.80 -9.76 2.88
C VAL A 38 -2.54 -11.16 3.43
N SER A 39 -2.02 -12.08 2.62
CA SER A 39 -1.70 -13.43 3.09
C SER A 39 -0.52 -13.45 4.06
N ASP A 40 0.28 -12.38 4.10
CA ASP A 40 1.39 -12.25 5.05
C ASP A 40 0.96 -11.66 6.40
N LEU A 41 -0.30 -11.19 6.50
CA LEU A 41 -0.81 -10.63 7.74
C LEU A 41 -1.30 -11.73 8.67
N GLU A 42 -1.25 -11.46 9.99
CA GLU A 42 -1.64 -12.44 10.99
C GLU A 42 -3.10 -12.87 10.82
N VAL A 43 -3.34 -14.16 11.09
CA VAL A 43 -4.70 -14.71 11.06
C VAL A 43 -5.48 -14.27 12.29
N GLN A 44 -6.80 -14.39 12.22
CA GLN A 44 -7.68 -14.03 13.33
C GLN A 44 -7.52 -15.02 14.48
N ASP A 45 -7.35 -14.50 15.69
CA ASP A 45 -7.30 -15.34 16.89
C ASP A 45 -8.62 -16.08 17.10
N GLY A 46 -8.53 -17.33 17.53
CA GLY A 46 -9.66 -18.15 17.87
C GLY A 46 -10.27 -18.90 16.68
N THR A 47 -10.28 -18.31 15.49
CA THR A 47 -10.85 -18.95 14.29
C THR A 47 -9.80 -19.38 13.28
N GLY A 48 -8.61 -18.73 13.29
CA GLY A 48 -7.57 -18.95 12.29
C GLY A 48 -7.92 -18.40 10.91
N ALA A 49 -8.96 -17.57 10.80
CA ALA A 49 -9.38 -17.01 9.52
C ALA A 49 -8.31 -16.08 8.97
N ALA A 50 -7.97 -16.23 7.69
CA ALA A 50 -6.99 -15.40 7.03
C ALA A 50 -7.54 -14.00 6.73
N CYS A 51 -6.68 -12.99 6.78
CA CYS A 51 -7.02 -11.66 6.29
C CYS A 51 -7.18 -11.73 4.77
N THR A 52 -8.33 -11.34 4.27
CA THR A 52 -8.65 -11.42 2.83
C THR A 52 -8.61 -10.08 2.14
N THR A 53 -8.91 -8.99 2.85
CA THR A 53 -8.83 -7.63 2.33
C THR A 53 -8.48 -6.68 3.47
N VAL A 54 -8.14 -5.45 3.11
CA VAL A 54 -7.94 -4.39 4.09
C VAL A 54 -8.75 -3.16 3.68
N THR A 55 -9.16 -2.39 4.68
CA THR A 55 -9.79 -1.09 4.49
C THR A 55 -8.76 -0.03 4.87
N VAL A 56 -8.39 0.82 3.94
CA VAL A 56 -7.36 1.83 4.17
C VAL A 56 -7.95 2.98 4.97
N GLN A 57 -7.32 3.30 6.10
CA GLN A 57 -7.77 4.37 6.99
C GLN A 57 -6.98 5.65 6.78
N SER A 58 -5.68 5.54 6.55
CA SER A 58 -4.85 6.72 6.29
C SER A 58 -3.58 6.34 5.55
N ILE A 59 -3.03 7.34 4.83
CA ILE A 59 -1.74 7.21 4.14
C ILE A 59 -0.92 8.44 4.50
N GLN A 60 0.24 8.23 5.12
CA GLN A 60 1.21 9.28 5.36
C GLN A 60 2.38 9.08 4.40
N PHE A 61 2.78 10.12 3.70
CA PHE A 61 3.79 9.96 2.66
C PHE A 61 4.73 11.14 2.53
N VAL A 62 5.92 10.87 2.01
CA VAL A 62 6.89 11.85 1.53
C VAL A 62 7.40 11.33 0.19
N THR A 63 7.36 12.17 -0.84
CA THR A 63 7.92 11.82 -2.15
C THR A 63 8.95 12.84 -2.57
N TYR A 64 9.98 12.39 -3.26
CA TYR A 64 11.02 13.25 -3.79
C TYR A 64 11.36 12.80 -5.21
N GLY A 65 11.09 13.65 -6.18
CA GLY A 65 11.42 13.45 -7.58
C GLY A 65 10.48 12.53 -8.33
N MET A 66 9.62 11.76 -7.65
CA MET A 66 8.68 10.84 -8.29
C MET A 66 7.30 10.94 -7.68
N ALA A 67 6.28 10.60 -8.46
CA ALA A 67 4.94 10.34 -7.96
C ALA A 67 4.74 8.85 -7.75
N VAL A 68 3.80 8.49 -6.86
CA VAL A 68 3.48 7.09 -6.57
C VAL A 68 1.97 6.88 -6.75
N GLN A 69 1.61 5.95 -7.60
CA GLN A 69 0.22 5.53 -7.78
C GLN A 69 -0.03 4.29 -6.93
N ILE A 70 -1.05 4.32 -6.12
CA ILE A 70 -1.43 3.20 -5.25
C ILE A 70 -2.74 2.63 -5.74
N ASP A 71 -2.74 1.34 -6.08
CA ASP A 71 -3.91 0.64 -6.59
C ASP A 71 -4.30 -0.49 -5.66
N LEU A 72 -5.60 -0.77 -5.61
CA LEU A 72 -6.16 -1.96 -4.98
C LEU A 72 -6.26 -3.06 -6.03
N ASP A 73 -5.67 -4.22 -5.77
CA ASP A 73 -5.50 -5.28 -6.77
C ASP A 73 -6.80 -6.00 -7.11
N ALA A 74 -7.10 -6.05 -8.38
CA ALA A 74 -8.25 -6.76 -8.94
C ALA A 74 -7.98 -7.05 -10.41
N THR A 75 -8.91 -7.71 -11.09
CA THR A 75 -8.81 -7.91 -12.55
C THR A 75 -8.67 -6.56 -13.27
N ALA A 76 -9.50 -5.58 -12.87
CA ALA A 76 -9.28 -4.18 -13.23
C ALA A 76 -8.98 -3.44 -11.94
N ASN A 77 -7.73 -3.06 -11.72
CA ASN A 77 -7.30 -2.46 -10.47
C ASN A 77 -8.08 -1.20 -10.15
N VAL A 78 -8.36 -1.00 -8.87
CA VAL A 78 -9.05 0.20 -8.39
C VAL A 78 -8.01 1.19 -7.90
N LEU A 79 -7.97 2.38 -8.48
CA LEU A 79 -7.05 3.42 -8.05
C LEU A 79 -7.43 3.91 -6.66
N LEU A 80 -6.52 3.76 -5.70
CA LEU A 80 -6.71 4.26 -4.35
C LEU A 80 -6.31 5.72 -4.25
N ALA A 81 -5.10 6.05 -4.67
CA ALA A 81 -4.58 7.40 -4.61
C ALA A 81 -3.36 7.55 -5.51
N THR A 82 -3.14 8.76 -6.01
CA THR A 82 -1.87 9.12 -6.65
C THR A 82 -1.19 10.14 -5.75
N LEU A 83 -0.04 9.76 -5.19
CA LEU A 83 0.73 10.63 -4.32
C LEU A 83 1.56 11.57 -5.19
N PRO A 84 1.38 12.90 -5.07
CA PRO A 84 2.07 13.83 -5.96
C PRO A 84 3.57 13.84 -5.73
N GLN A 85 4.29 14.32 -6.74
CA GLN A 85 5.74 14.45 -6.73
C GLN A 85 6.18 15.57 -5.80
N ASP A 86 7.30 15.38 -5.09
CA ASP A 86 7.93 16.41 -4.23
C ASP A 86 6.96 16.95 -3.17
N TYR A 87 6.26 16.06 -2.49
CA TYR A 87 5.23 16.44 -1.55
C TYR A 87 5.23 15.53 -0.32
N SER A 88 4.75 16.06 0.78
CA SER A 88 4.50 15.26 1.99
C SER A 88 3.16 15.66 2.58
N ASP A 89 2.38 14.66 2.98
CA ASP A 89 1.06 14.90 3.57
C ASP A 89 0.55 13.63 4.22
N THR A 90 -0.58 13.76 4.88
CA THR A 90 -1.34 12.62 5.41
C THR A 90 -2.73 12.66 4.80
N LEU A 91 -3.09 11.60 4.08
CA LEU A 91 -4.43 11.43 3.55
C LEU A 91 -5.24 10.67 4.59
N ASP A 92 -6.27 11.30 5.13
CA ASP A 92 -7.08 10.73 6.21
C ASP A 92 -8.41 10.25 5.66
N PHE A 93 -8.60 8.94 5.61
CA PHE A 93 -9.83 8.30 5.17
C PHE A 93 -10.60 7.70 6.35
N SER A 94 -10.23 8.02 7.60
CA SER A 94 -10.74 7.33 8.78
C SER A 94 -12.23 7.52 8.99
N ALA A 95 -12.82 8.60 8.43
CA ALA A 95 -14.26 8.86 8.56
C ALA A 95 -15.11 7.82 7.82
N TYR A 96 -14.58 7.20 6.75
CA TYR A 96 -15.34 6.25 5.93
C TYR A 96 -14.55 5.00 5.53
N GLY A 97 -13.22 5.05 5.55
CA GLY A 97 -12.36 3.97 5.06
C GLY A 97 -12.46 3.77 3.54
N VAL A 98 -11.39 3.28 2.92
CA VAL A 98 -11.39 2.98 1.49
C VAL A 98 -11.11 1.49 1.30
N SER A 99 -12.06 0.79 0.68
CA SER A 99 -11.98 -0.64 0.41
C SER A 99 -11.99 -0.90 -1.08
N ASN A 100 -11.49 -2.08 -1.46
CA ASN A 100 -11.56 -2.51 -2.85
C ASN A 100 -12.99 -2.92 -3.19
N ASN A 101 -13.63 -2.17 -4.07
CA ASN A 101 -15.02 -2.43 -4.50
C ASN A 101 -15.10 -3.00 -5.91
N ALA A 102 -14.00 -3.52 -6.44
CA ALA A 102 -14.02 -4.17 -7.75
C ALA A 102 -14.91 -5.42 -7.71
N GLY A 103 -15.58 -5.69 -8.82
CA GLY A 103 -16.50 -6.83 -8.89
C GLY A 103 -15.84 -8.17 -9.15
N THR A 104 -14.60 -8.20 -9.65
CA THR A 104 -13.95 -9.42 -10.12
C THR A 104 -12.45 -9.39 -9.83
N GLY A 105 -11.91 -10.52 -9.36
CA GLY A 105 -10.47 -10.71 -9.23
C GLY A 105 -9.83 -9.98 -8.06
N VAL A 106 -10.61 -9.60 -7.05
CA VAL A 106 -10.07 -8.94 -5.85
C VAL A 106 -9.18 -9.91 -5.08
N THR A 107 -7.91 -9.53 -4.88
CA THR A 107 -6.97 -10.34 -4.09
C THR A 107 -6.80 -9.82 -2.67
N GLY A 108 -7.20 -8.57 -2.41
CA GLY A 108 -6.97 -7.89 -1.15
C GLY A 108 -5.64 -7.15 -1.08
N ASP A 109 -4.75 -7.35 -2.02
CA ASP A 109 -3.41 -6.77 -2.02
C ASP A 109 -3.42 -5.32 -2.49
N ILE A 110 -2.36 -4.59 -2.13
CA ILE A 110 -2.16 -3.19 -2.55
C ILE A 110 -0.89 -3.11 -3.38
N LEU A 111 -0.98 -2.44 -4.53
CA LEU A 111 0.09 -2.32 -5.50
C LEU A 111 0.60 -0.89 -5.60
N PHE A 112 1.91 -0.73 -5.80
CA PHE A 112 2.52 0.57 -6.03
C PHE A 112 3.11 0.63 -7.45
N THR A 113 2.95 1.80 -8.08
CA THR A 113 3.58 2.13 -9.37
C THR A 113 4.26 3.48 -9.23
N THR A 114 5.54 3.57 -9.56
CA THR A 114 6.26 4.85 -9.55
C THR A 114 6.12 5.55 -10.90
N ILE A 115 6.00 6.87 -10.87
CA ILE A 115 5.78 7.69 -12.07
C ILE A 115 6.81 8.81 -12.07
N GLY A 116 7.51 8.98 -13.21
CA GLY A 116 8.50 10.04 -13.36
C GLY A 116 9.76 9.83 -12.53
N HIS A 117 10.05 8.59 -12.16
CA HIS A 117 11.20 8.25 -11.32
C HIS A 117 12.51 8.43 -12.10
N ALA A 118 13.57 8.77 -11.35
CA ALA A 118 14.94 8.84 -11.84
C ALA A 118 15.88 8.39 -10.73
N ALA A 119 17.15 8.21 -11.03
CA ALA A 119 18.11 7.80 -10.02
C ALA A 119 18.14 8.80 -8.85
N ALA A 120 18.19 8.27 -7.63
CA ALA A 120 18.18 9.01 -6.36
C ALA A 120 16.83 9.61 -5.97
N ASP A 121 15.77 9.43 -6.75
CA ASP A 121 14.42 9.77 -6.30
C ASP A 121 13.99 8.77 -5.22
N SER A 122 13.09 9.19 -4.35
CA SER A 122 12.71 8.35 -3.20
C SER A 122 11.27 8.58 -2.79
N TYR A 123 10.74 7.60 -2.06
CA TYR A 123 9.48 7.79 -1.34
C TYR A 123 9.53 7.08 0.01
N MET A 124 8.70 7.56 0.93
CA MET A 124 8.33 6.86 2.15
C MET A 124 6.82 6.92 2.27
N VAL A 125 6.19 5.77 2.44
CA VAL A 125 4.73 5.67 2.55
C VAL A 125 4.39 4.80 3.76
N VAL A 126 3.53 5.32 4.63
CA VAL A 126 3.00 4.57 5.77
C VAL A 126 1.50 4.43 5.59
N ILE A 127 0.99 3.20 5.56
CA ILE A 127 -0.43 2.92 5.39
C ILE A 127 -0.99 2.30 6.66
N THR A 128 -2.05 2.92 7.18
CA THR A 128 -2.83 2.39 8.31
C THR A 128 -4.09 1.75 7.76
N MET A 129 -4.33 0.49 8.11
CA MET A 129 -5.39 -0.33 7.54
C MET A 129 -6.16 -1.06 8.62
N THR A 130 -7.45 -1.29 8.37
CA THR A 130 -8.27 -2.23 9.15
C THR A 130 -8.31 -3.56 8.39
N LYS A 131 -8.04 -4.65 9.10
CA LYS A 131 -8.00 -6.00 8.52
C LYS A 131 -9.41 -6.57 8.44
N ASN A 132 -9.74 -7.18 7.31
CA ASN A 132 -11.00 -7.87 7.11
C ASN A 132 -10.73 -9.36 6.90
N TYR A 133 -11.40 -10.18 7.69
CA TYR A 133 -11.28 -11.64 7.64
C TYR A 133 -12.49 -12.23 6.93
N GLY A 134 -12.25 -13.23 6.18
CA GLY A 134 -13.31 -13.86 5.45
C GLY A 134 -13.03 -15.28 5.17
#